data_df42be6186aeff44445c8141cd50c2f4
#
_entry.id   df42be6186aeff44445c8141cd50c2f4
#
_cell.length_a   1.000
_cell.length_b   1.000
_cell.length_c   1.000
_cell.angle_alpha   90.00
_cell.angle_beta   90.00
_cell.angle_gamma   90.00
#
_symmetry.space_group_name_H-M   'P 1'
#
loop_
_entity.id
_entity.type
_entity.pdbx_description
1 polymer ?
#
loop_
_entity_poly.entity_id
_entity_poly.type
_entity_poly.pdbx_seq_one_letter_code
_entity_poly.pdbx_strand_id
1 'polypeptide(L)'
;LSEVREEIVLRLARPIAEEARKKAVAEVMSAIEAYGKKYRRYHDVKSVRKTADIADPGRLDLAPLAAKYGFEIGTTPLVDRFEVAEYEIGQKVQQLDMAAVRMGQFRMLSFADLAFGVDEPLYRPQEVPSVEADVSYVFFRTAEEKPADVTLEQVRPQVIAFWKKRRALELAKAEARKLIDKLAAQGAGAGLASVVPDPSRVVVTPPFSWMTTPHFGFGMPELSPVPGIELAGQEFMQSVFALQPGQAGLAPNQPRTKVYVVRVLGQEPDEETLRQRFLESGYNNFVLMLAQLEARQAAVNWYRGLEQQYQVKWLRPPQEVQRM
;
A
#
# COMPACT_ATOMS: atom_id res chain seq x y z
N LEU A 1 -13.85 34.16 4.81
CA LEU A 1 -14.67 33.61 5.92
C LEU A 1 -15.38 32.31 5.55
N SER A 2 -15.89 32.14 4.31
CA SER A 2 -16.53 30.89 3.84
C SER A 2 -15.53 29.73 3.79
N GLU A 3 -14.36 29.94 3.21
CA GLU A 3 -13.28 28.92 3.11
C GLU A 3 -12.79 28.47 4.48
N VAL A 4 -12.59 29.41 5.42
CA VAL A 4 -12.19 29.09 6.80
C VAL A 4 -13.29 28.34 7.54
N ARG A 5 -14.57 28.64 7.23
CA ARG A 5 -15.70 27.94 7.85
C ARG A 5 -15.77 26.49 7.42
N GLU A 6 -15.56 26.19 6.14
CA GLU A 6 -15.55 24.83 5.62
C GLU A 6 -14.39 23.99 6.22
N GLU A 7 -13.22 24.58 6.32
CA GLU A 7 -12.06 23.94 6.95
C GLU A 7 -12.32 23.62 8.43
N ILE A 8 -12.91 24.55 9.18
CA ILE A 8 -13.27 24.34 10.59
C ILE A 8 -14.32 23.24 10.72
N VAL A 9 -15.36 23.23 9.87
CA VAL A 9 -16.39 22.20 9.87
C VAL A 9 -15.79 20.83 9.60
N LEU A 10 -14.95 20.70 8.59
CA LEU A 10 -14.25 19.45 8.27
C LEU A 10 -13.35 19.00 9.43
N ARG A 11 -12.63 19.92 10.06
CA ARG A 11 -11.75 19.63 11.19
C ARG A 11 -12.51 19.14 12.41
N LEU A 12 -13.71 19.68 12.67
CA LEU A 12 -14.57 19.24 13.77
C LEU A 12 -15.34 17.95 13.46
N ALA A 13 -15.73 17.75 12.20
CA ALA A 13 -16.47 16.56 11.78
C ALA A 13 -15.59 15.30 11.71
N ARG A 14 -14.31 15.42 11.33
CA ARG A 14 -13.39 14.29 11.19
C ARG A 14 -13.28 13.40 12.43
N PRO A 15 -13.03 13.90 13.66
CA PRO A 15 -12.96 13.04 14.85
C PRO A 15 -14.23 12.24 15.07
N ILE A 16 -15.39 12.86 14.83
CA ILE A 16 -16.71 12.22 15.00
C ILE A 16 -16.86 11.11 13.95
N ALA A 17 -16.51 11.39 12.71
CA ALA A 17 -16.57 10.42 11.62
C ALA A 17 -15.60 9.24 11.87
N GLU A 18 -14.40 9.52 12.36
CA GLU A 18 -13.41 8.50 12.68
C GLU A 18 -13.85 7.59 13.84
N GLU A 19 -14.45 8.15 14.89
CA GLU A 19 -15.04 7.34 15.96
C GLU A 19 -16.19 6.46 15.47
N ALA A 20 -17.06 7.02 14.62
CA ALA A 20 -18.15 6.27 14.00
C ALA A 20 -17.60 5.13 13.12
N ARG A 21 -16.56 5.40 12.32
CA ARG A 21 -15.87 4.40 11.49
C ARG A 21 -15.27 3.28 12.36
N LYS A 22 -14.51 3.62 13.40
CA LYS A 22 -13.93 2.64 14.34
C LYS A 22 -14.96 1.74 14.95
N LYS A 23 -16.09 2.31 15.38
CA LYS A 23 -17.22 1.55 15.92
C LYS A 23 -17.81 0.60 14.89
N ALA A 24 -18.02 1.07 13.66
CA ALA A 24 -18.53 0.25 12.55
C ALA A 24 -17.59 -0.91 12.24
N VAL A 25 -16.28 -0.64 12.08
CA VAL A 25 -15.26 -1.64 11.84
C VAL A 25 -15.23 -2.68 12.95
N ALA A 26 -15.22 -2.26 14.22
CA ALA A 26 -15.19 -3.19 15.36
C ALA A 26 -16.43 -4.10 15.39
N GLU A 27 -17.63 -3.58 15.10
CA GLU A 27 -18.86 -4.37 15.06
C GLU A 27 -18.85 -5.37 13.89
N VAL A 28 -18.39 -4.94 12.71
CA VAL A 28 -18.24 -5.81 11.54
C VAL A 28 -17.22 -6.92 11.81
N MET A 29 -16.04 -6.58 12.31
CA MET A 29 -15.01 -7.57 12.65
C MET A 29 -15.52 -8.56 13.71
N SER A 30 -16.22 -8.09 14.74
CA SER A 30 -16.81 -8.95 15.77
C SER A 30 -17.85 -9.93 15.19
N ALA A 31 -18.69 -9.47 14.27
CA ALA A 31 -19.70 -10.31 13.61
C ALA A 31 -19.02 -11.40 12.75
N ILE A 32 -18.01 -11.05 11.96
CA ILE A 32 -17.26 -12.00 11.13
C ILE A 32 -16.53 -13.02 12.02
N GLU A 33 -15.86 -12.57 13.08
CA GLU A 33 -15.13 -13.45 14.00
C GLU A 33 -16.07 -14.41 14.74
N ALA A 34 -17.23 -13.92 15.17
CA ALA A 34 -18.26 -14.76 15.82
C ALA A 34 -18.79 -15.85 14.88
N TYR A 35 -19.01 -15.50 13.60
CA TYR A 35 -19.37 -16.46 12.57
C TYR A 35 -18.21 -17.45 12.32
N GLY A 36 -16.99 -16.95 12.17
CA GLY A 36 -15.79 -17.76 11.93
C GLY A 36 -15.55 -18.82 13.01
N LYS A 37 -15.80 -18.50 14.29
CA LYS A 37 -15.75 -19.48 15.39
C LYS A 37 -16.78 -20.60 15.21
N LYS A 38 -18.02 -20.27 14.82
CA LYS A 38 -19.07 -21.26 14.56
C LYS A 38 -18.72 -22.12 13.35
N TYR A 39 -18.22 -21.49 12.26
CA TYR A 39 -17.81 -22.15 11.03
C TYR A 39 -16.68 -23.17 11.29
N ARG A 40 -15.60 -22.76 11.92
CA ARG A 40 -14.48 -23.65 12.26
C ARG A 40 -14.91 -24.80 13.14
N ARG A 41 -15.68 -24.52 14.22
CA ARG A 41 -16.22 -25.57 15.09
C ARG A 41 -17.06 -26.59 14.33
N TYR A 42 -17.92 -26.13 13.40
CA TYR A 42 -18.75 -27.01 12.57
C TYR A 42 -17.87 -27.92 11.70
N HIS A 43 -16.90 -27.36 11.00
CA HIS A 43 -16.00 -28.14 10.13
C HIS A 43 -15.08 -29.07 10.91
N ASP A 44 -14.53 -28.65 12.02
CA ASP A 44 -13.67 -29.47 12.88
C ASP A 44 -14.44 -30.69 13.42
N VAL A 45 -15.65 -30.47 13.92
CA VAL A 45 -16.48 -31.58 14.43
C VAL A 45 -16.89 -32.52 13.30
N LYS A 46 -17.30 -31.99 12.14
CA LYS A 46 -17.70 -32.81 10.99
C LYS A 46 -16.55 -33.57 10.35
N SER A 47 -15.32 -33.05 10.43
CA SER A 47 -14.12 -33.75 9.94
C SER A 47 -13.78 -34.98 10.77
N VAL A 48 -14.02 -34.94 12.09
CA VAL A 48 -13.74 -36.04 13.02
C VAL A 48 -14.94 -36.98 13.15
N ARG A 49 -16.16 -36.42 13.22
CA ARG A 49 -17.41 -37.17 13.43
C ARG A 49 -18.45 -36.77 12.41
N LYS A 50 -18.49 -37.47 11.27
CA LYS A 50 -19.39 -37.17 10.14
C LYS A 50 -20.88 -37.14 10.51
N THR A 51 -21.28 -37.95 11.49
CA THR A 51 -22.66 -38.09 11.98
C THR A 51 -22.98 -37.19 13.17
N ALA A 52 -22.06 -36.31 13.61
CA ALA A 52 -22.31 -35.43 14.74
C ALA A 52 -23.48 -34.49 14.45
N ASP A 53 -24.41 -34.41 15.41
CA ASP A 53 -25.52 -33.47 15.38
C ASP A 53 -25.00 -32.09 15.85
N ILE A 54 -24.51 -31.31 14.87
CA ILE A 54 -24.09 -29.95 15.06
C ILE A 54 -24.75 -29.08 13.99
N ALA A 55 -25.37 -27.98 14.43
CA ALA A 55 -26.07 -27.07 13.55
C ALA A 55 -25.11 -26.43 12.53
N ASP A 56 -25.50 -26.43 11.26
CA ASP A 56 -24.82 -25.72 10.21
C ASP A 56 -24.84 -24.22 10.55
N PRO A 57 -23.70 -23.50 10.52
CA PRO A 57 -23.67 -22.07 10.79
C PRO A 57 -24.41 -21.23 9.75
N GLY A 58 -24.84 -21.82 8.64
CA GLY A 58 -25.49 -21.13 7.54
C GLY A 58 -24.53 -20.23 6.78
N ARG A 59 -25.06 -19.17 6.21
CA ARG A 59 -24.28 -18.19 5.43
C ARG A 59 -24.07 -16.93 6.27
N LEU A 60 -22.85 -16.37 6.23
CA LEU A 60 -22.59 -15.07 6.83
C LEU A 60 -23.35 -14.00 6.06
N ASP A 61 -24.18 -13.23 6.75
CA ASP A 61 -24.92 -12.11 6.20
C ASP A 61 -24.43 -10.80 6.83
N LEU A 62 -23.79 -9.97 6.04
CA LEU A 62 -23.31 -8.63 6.43
C LEU A 62 -24.22 -7.50 5.92
N ALA A 63 -25.26 -7.80 5.14
CA ALA A 63 -26.14 -6.78 4.57
C ALA A 63 -26.81 -5.87 5.62
N PRO A 64 -27.27 -6.38 6.79
CA PRO A 64 -27.83 -5.51 7.82
C PRO A 64 -26.81 -4.51 8.39
N LEU A 65 -25.54 -4.94 8.54
CA LEU A 65 -24.47 -4.04 9.01
C LEU A 65 -24.07 -3.04 7.91
N ALA A 66 -24.05 -3.46 6.66
CA ALA A 66 -23.80 -2.58 5.54
C ALA A 66 -24.88 -1.47 5.44
N ALA A 67 -26.15 -1.84 5.59
CA ALA A 67 -27.24 -0.87 5.61
C ALA A 67 -27.16 0.08 6.81
N LYS A 68 -26.74 -0.42 7.99
CA LYS A 68 -26.61 0.39 9.22
C LYS A 68 -25.48 1.41 9.14
N TYR A 69 -24.34 1.04 8.57
CA TYR A 69 -23.11 1.84 8.59
C TYR A 69 -22.72 2.44 7.24
N GLY A 70 -23.39 2.08 6.15
CA GLY A 70 -23.16 2.65 4.83
C GLY A 70 -21.86 2.17 4.16
N PHE A 71 -21.37 0.95 4.47
CA PHE A 71 -20.21 0.39 3.80
C PHE A 71 -20.60 -0.52 2.63
N GLU A 72 -19.68 -0.69 1.68
CA GLU A 72 -19.86 -1.58 0.52
C GLU A 72 -19.30 -2.97 0.81
N ILE A 73 -19.96 -3.99 0.25
CA ILE A 73 -19.52 -5.39 0.34
C ILE A 73 -19.05 -5.84 -1.03
N GLY A 74 -17.78 -6.20 -1.13
CA GLY A 74 -17.19 -6.82 -2.30
C GLY A 74 -16.84 -8.28 -2.07
N THR A 75 -16.85 -9.09 -3.10
CA THR A 75 -16.34 -10.47 -3.10
C THR A 75 -15.51 -10.72 -4.33
N THR A 76 -14.42 -11.47 -4.17
CA THR A 76 -13.67 -12.01 -5.30
C THR A 76 -14.04 -13.47 -5.50
N PRO A 77 -13.94 -14.04 -6.72
CA PRO A 77 -13.87 -15.47 -6.89
C PRO A 77 -12.62 -16.03 -6.19
N LEU A 78 -12.44 -17.33 -6.23
CA LEU A 78 -11.16 -17.94 -5.84
C LEU A 78 -10.08 -17.44 -6.81
N VAL A 79 -9.09 -16.75 -6.28
CA VAL A 79 -8.01 -16.10 -7.04
C VAL A 79 -6.66 -16.51 -6.48
N ASP A 80 -5.64 -16.49 -7.32
CA ASP A 80 -4.28 -16.65 -6.88
C ASP A 80 -3.63 -15.31 -6.46
N ARG A 81 -2.38 -15.42 -5.99
CA ARG A 81 -1.61 -14.26 -5.51
C ARG A 81 -1.39 -13.17 -6.58
N PHE A 82 -1.38 -13.55 -7.85
CA PHE A 82 -1.15 -12.62 -8.96
C PHE A 82 -2.47 -12.01 -9.45
N GLU A 83 -3.52 -12.82 -9.52
CA GLU A 83 -4.85 -12.39 -9.96
C GLU A 83 -5.49 -11.40 -8.99
N VAL A 84 -5.24 -11.54 -7.69
CA VAL A 84 -5.80 -10.62 -6.69
C VAL A 84 -5.39 -9.16 -6.91
N ALA A 85 -4.23 -8.91 -7.51
CA ALA A 85 -3.77 -7.58 -7.85
C ALA A 85 -4.61 -6.89 -8.95
N GLU A 86 -5.50 -7.60 -9.63
CA GLU A 86 -6.41 -7.03 -10.62
C GLU A 86 -7.69 -6.47 -9.98
N TYR A 87 -7.98 -6.85 -8.75
CA TYR A 87 -9.14 -6.37 -7.99
C TYR A 87 -8.82 -5.06 -7.27
N GLU A 88 -9.85 -4.27 -7.02
CA GLU A 88 -9.74 -2.98 -6.36
C GLU A 88 -8.96 -3.06 -5.05
N ILE A 89 -9.30 -3.99 -4.16
CA ILE A 89 -8.60 -4.20 -2.89
C ILE A 89 -7.12 -4.55 -3.09
N GLY A 90 -6.81 -5.35 -4.14
CA GLY A 90 -5.43 -5.72 -4.50
C GLY A 90 -4.59 -4.53 -4.96
N GLN A 91 -5.23 -3.54 -5.57
CA GLN A 91 -4.58 -2.34 -6.08
C GLN A 91 -4.45 -1.24 -5.02
N LYS A 92 -5.45 -1.12 -4.16
CA LYS A 92 -5.59 0.01 -3.22
C LYS A 92 -5.02 -0.26 -1.84
N VAL A 93 -4.76 -1.51 -1.46
CA VAL A 93 -4.26 -1.84 -0.12
C VAL A 93 -2.74 -1.89 -0.10
N GLN A 94 -2.17 -1.09 0.79
CA GLN A 94 -0.76 -1.18 1.21
C GLN A 94 -0.67 -0.98 2.72
N GLN A 95 0.17 -1.76 3.35
CA GLN A 95 0.41 -1.68 4.79
C GLN A 95 1.91 -1.71 5.09
N LEU A 96 2.35 -0.88 6.04
CA LEU A 96 3.73 -0.92 6.50
C LEU A 96 4.01 -2.24 7.24
N ASP A 97 5.07 -2.93 6.84
CA ASP A 97 5.54 -4.15 7.51
C ASP A 97 6.18 -3.81 8.86
N MET A 98 5.39 -3.92 9.92
CA MET A 98 5.87 -3.62 11.28
C MET A 98 6.98 -4.56 11.76
N ALA A 99 7.07 -5.77 11.22
CA ALA A 99 8.17 -6.69 11.53
C ALA A 99 9.47 -6.21 10.87
N ALA A 100 9.40 -5.81 9.60
CA ALA A 100 10.52 -5.20 8.90
C ALA A 100 10.96 -3.88 9.56
N VAL A 101 10.02 -3.04 9.99
CA VAL A 101 10.31 -1.79 10.71
C VAL A 101 11.08 -2.05 12.01
N ARG A 102 10.70 -3.07 12.78
CA ARG A 102 11.44 -3.46 14.01
C ARG A 102 12.87 -3.91 13.72
N MET A 103 13.14 -4.40 12.51
CA MET A 103 14.48 -4.77 12.05
C MET A 103 15.20 -3.62 11.33
N GLY A 104 14.64 -2.39 11.35
CA GLY A 104 15.22 -1.23 10.69
C GLY A 104 15.04 -1.20 9.17
N GLN A 105 14.08 -1.95 8.64
CA GLN A 105 13.78 -2.00 7.21
C GLN A 105 12.43 -1.35 6.92
N PHE A 106 12.38 -0.48 5.93
CA PHE A 106 11.12 0.08 5.44
C PHE A 106 10.59 -0.79 4.31
N ARG A 107 9.52 -1.53 4.57
CA ARG A 107 8.86 -2.40 3.60
C ARG A 107 7.36 -2.18 3.63
N MET A 108 6.78 -2.01 2.45
CA MET A 108 5.31 -2.01 2.29
C MET A 108 4.85 -3.40 1.86
N LEU A 109 3.86 -3.92 2.55
CA LEU A 109 3.15 -5.13 2.20
C LEU A 109 2.00 -4.78 1.25
N SER A 110 1.92 -5.49 0.14
CA SER A 110 0.76 -5.44 -0.75
C SER A 110 -0.39 -6.26 -0.17
N PHE A 111 -1.61 -6.07 -0.68
CA PHE A 111 -2.74 -6.93 -0.31
C PHE A 111 -2.44 -8.42 -0.54
N ALA A 112 -1.74 -8.76 -1.63
CA ALA A 112 -1.32 -10.14 -1.89
C ALA A 112 -0.39 -10.69 -0.79
N ASP A 113 0.51 -9.86 -0.22
CA ASP A 113 1.36 -10.28 0.89
C ASP A 113 0.54 -10.55 2.16
N LEU A 114 -0.50 -9.76 2.40
CA LEU A 114 -1.39 -9.90 3.56
C LEU A 114 -2.33 -11.11 3.40
N ALA A 115 -2.95 -11.27 2.23
CA ALA A 115 -3.94 -12.31 2.00
C ALA A 115 -3.34 -13.72 1.84
N PHE A 116 -2.12 -13.83 1.29
CA PHE A 116 -1.46 -15.11 0.99
C PHE A 116 -0.19 -15.35 1.81
N GLY A 117 0.25 -14.40 2.61
CA GLY A 117 1.51 -14.49 3.35
C GLY A 117 1.42 -15.16 4.71
N VAL A 118 0.22 -15.33 5.25
CA VAL A 118 -0.02 -15.85 6.60
C VAL A 118 -1.01 -16.99 6.54
N ASP A 119 -0.70 -18.10 7.23
CA ASP A 119 -1.62 -19.22 7.41
C ASP A 119 -2.68 -18.87 8.47
N GLU A 120 -3.63 -18.04 8.04
CA GLU A 120 -4.73 -17.58 8.87
C GLU A 120 -6.00 -18.40 8.61
N PRO A 121 -6.78 -18.72 9.63
CA PRO A 121 -8.01 -19.50 9.44
C PRO A 121 -9.05 -18.71 8.64
N LEU A 122 -9.93 -19.45 7.94
CA LEU A 122 -11.08 -18.85 7.23
C LEU A 122 -11.96 -18.04 8.18
N TYR A 123 -12.57 -16.99 7.66
CA TYR A 123 -13.42 -16.04 8.40
C TYR A 123 -12.72 -15.37 9.59
N ARG A 124 -11.42 -15.11 9.46
CA ARG A 124 -10.68 -14.23 10.37
C ARG A 124 -10.57 -12.84 9.73
N PRO A 125 -11.26 -11.84 10.28
CA PRO A 125 -11.25 -10.50 9.70
C PRO A 125 -9.94 -9.78 10.01
N GLN A 126 -9.48 -8.99 9.04
CA GLN A 126 -8.35 -8.06 9.19
C GLN A 126 -8.76 -6.70 8.63
N GLU A 127 -8.51 -5.64 9.39
CA GLU A 127 -8.61 -4.27 8.88
C GLU A 127 -7.28 -3.88 8.23
N VAL A 128 -7.34 -3.35 7.02
CA VAL A 128 -6.17 -2.88 6.27
C VAL A 128 -6.43 -1.51 5.67
N PRO A 129 -5.43 -0.62 5.69
CA PRO A 129 -5.57 0.73 5.14
C PRO A 129 -5.57 0.70 3.61
N SER A 130 -6.27 1.64 3.01
CA SER A 130 -6.15 1.97 1.58
C SER A 130 -5.03 2.98 1.36
N VAL A 131 -4.48 3.01 0.15
CA VAL A 131 -3.65 4.13 -0.34
C VAL A 131 -4.48 5.39 -0.59
N GLU A 132 -5.81 5.27 -0.62
CA GLU A 132 -6.74 6.40 -0.65
C GLU A 132 -6.97 6.90 0.77
N ALA A 133 -6.89 8.21 0.95
CA ALA A 133 -7.09 8.83 2.26
C ALA A 133 -8.50 8.51 2.81
N ASP A 134 -8.57 8.30 4.11
CA ASP A 134 -9.82 8.07 4.87
C ASP A 134 -10.61 6.80 4.46
N VAL A 135 -9.98 5.87 3.71
CA VAL A 135 -10.57 4.58 3.32
C VAL A 135 -9.83 3.43 4.00
N SER A 136 -10.57 2.45 4.51
CA SER A 136 -10.02 1.17 4.98
C SER A 136 -10.89 0.01 4.53
N TYR A 137 -10.29 -1.17 4.43
CA TYR A 137 -10.97 -2.39 4.10
C TYR A 137 -10.95 -3.34 5.28
N VAL A 138 -12.05 -4.05 5.49
CA VAL A 138 -12.08 -5.25 6.34
C VAL A 138 -12.18 -6.45 5.42
N PHE A 139 -11.17 -7.28 5.36
CA PHE A 139 -11.17 -8.47 4.52
C PHE A 139 -11.06 -9.76 5.35
N PHE A 140 -11.53 -10.85 4.78
CA PHE A 140 -11.38 -12.18 5.32
C PHE A 140 -11.47 -13.21 4.18
N ARG A 141 -10.82 -14.36 4.35
CA ARG A 141 -10.87 -15.45 3.39
C ARG A 141 -12.10 -16.32 3.68
N THR A 142 -12.85 -16.66 2.64
CA THR A 142 -14.03 -17.53 2.72
C THR A 142 -13.77 -18.95 2.23
N ALA A 143 -12.77 -19.10 1.36
CA ALA A 143 -12.32 -20.37 0.82
C ALA A 143 -10.81 -20.36 0.59
N GLU A 144 -10.21 -21.53 0.59
CA GLU A 144 -8.79 -21.72 0.32
C GLU A 144 -8.61 -23.04 -0.44
N GLU A 145 -7.79 -22.99 -1.49
CA GLU A 145 -7.29 -24.19 -2.16
C GLU A 145 -5.78 -24.29 -1.98
N LYS A 146 -5.30 -25.51 -1.80
CA LYS A 146 -3.86 -25.74 -1.69
C LYS A 146 -3.17 -25.44 -3.02
N PRO A 147 -1.92 -24.93 -2.99
CA PRO A 147 -1.14 -24.79 -4.21
C PRO A 147 -1.10 -26.13 -4.97
N ALA A 148 -1.37 -26.07 -6.25
CA ALA A 148 -1.29 -27.22 -7.14
C ALA A 148 -0.29 -26.95 -8.25
N ASP A 149 0.41 -27.99 -8.69
CA ASP A 149 1.22 -27.92 -9.89
C ASP A 149 0.31 -27.79 -11.11
N VAL A 150 0.49 -26.73 -11.88
CA VAL A 150 -0.30 -26.48 -13.07
C VAL A 150 0.58 -26.63 -14.31
N THR A 151 0.02 -27.16 -15.39
CA THR A 151 0.73 -27.22 -16.68
C THR A 151 0.67 -25.87 -17.39
N LEU A 152 1.63 -25.63 -18.28
CA LEU A 152 1.65 -24.40 -19.10
C LEU A 152 0.36 -24.23 -19.92
N GLU A 153 -0.22 -25.32 -20.41
CA GLU A 153 -1.48 -25.28 -21.16
C GLU A 153 -2.63 -24.72 -20.34
N GLN A 154 -2.73 -25.10 -19.07
CA GLN A 154 -3.78 -24.64 -18.16
C GLN A 154 -3.69 -23.14 -17.88
N VAL A 155 -2.47 -22.60 -17.75
CA VAL A 155 -2.25 -21.19 -17.39
C VAL A 155 -1.79 -20.31 -18.56
N ARG A 156 -1.74 -20.86 -19.77
CA ARG A 156 -1.25 -20.14 -20.96
C ARG A 156 -1.97 -18.79 -21.21
N PRO A 157 -3.30 -18.68 -21.09
CA PRO A 157 -3.98 -17.39 -21.23
C PRO A 157 -3.50 -16.34 -20.23
N GLN A 158 -3.32 -16.73 -18.97
CA GLN A 158 -2.85 -15.84 -17.90
C GLN A 158 -1.39 -15.40 -18.16
N VAL A 159 -0.51 -16.33 -18.56
CA VAL A 159 0.88 -16.02 -18.92
C VAL A 159 0.95 -15.04 -20.10
N ILE A 160 0.12 -15.23 -21.13
CA ILE A 160 0.06 -14.32 -22.27
C ILE A 160 -0.45 -12.93 -21.83
N ALA A 161 -1.49 -12.88 -20.99
CA ALA A 161 -2.04 -11.62 -20.49
C ALA A 161 -0.99 -10.86 -19.66
N PHE A 162 -0.31 -11.55 -18.75
CA PHE A 162 0.78 -10.99 -17.95
C PHE A 162 1.94 -10.49 -18.84
N TRP A 163 2.37 -11.28 -19.81
CA TRP A 163 3.41 -10.88 -20.75
C TRP A 163 3.04 -9.63 -21.54
N LYS A 164 1.77 -9.55 -22.02
CA LYS A 164 1.26 -8.37 -22.73
C LYS A 164 1.29 -7.12 -21.84
N LYS A 165 0.83 -7.23 -20.57
CA LYS A 165 0.88 -6.13 -19.60
C LYS A 165 2.30 -5.64 -19.35
N ARG A 166 3.22 -6.58 -19.11
CA ARG A 166 4.65 -6.26 -18.94
C ARG A 166 5.24 -5.57 -20.18
N ARG A 167 4.93 -6.09 -21.38
CA ARG A 167 5.41 -5.49 -22.63
C ARG A 167 4.82 -4.10 -22.87
N ALA A 168 3.54 -3.91 -22.56
CA ALA A 168 2.89 -2.60 -22.66
C ALA A 168 3.54 -1.58 -21.73
N LEU A 169 3.88 -1.97 -20.50
CA LEU A 169 4.60 -1.10 -19.56
C LEU A 169 5.98 -0.67 -20.09
N GLU A 170 6.75 -1.60 -20.68
CA GLU A 170 8.06 -1.28 -21.27
C GLU A 170 7.92 -0.32 -22.47
N LEU A 171 6.91 -0.53 -23.30
CA LEU A 171 6.60 0.39 -24.40
C LEU A 171 6.18 1.77 -23.89
N ALA A 172 5.34 1.83 -22.88
CA ALA A 172 4.92 3.10 -22.26
C ALA A 172 6.13 3.85 -21.66
N LYS A 173 7.03 3.15 -20.96
CA LYS A 173 8.29 3.74 -20.46
C LYS A 173 9.17 4.27 -21.59
N ALA A 174 9.26 3.55 -22.69
CA ALA A 174 10.04 3.99 -23.87
C ALA A 174 9.45 5.26 -24.50
N GLU A 175 8.13 5.31 -24.68
CA GLU A 175 7.48 6.51 -25.19
C GLU A 175 7.61 7.72 -24.23
N ALA A 176 7.46 7.47 -22.93
CA ALA A 176 7.63 8.49 -21.92
C ALA A 176 9.07 9.06 -21.92
N ARG A 177 10.10 8.22 -22.11
CA ARG A 177 11.50 8.70 -22.27
C ARG A 177 11.66 9.62 -23.47
N LYS A 178 11.05 9.30 -24.63
CA LYS A 178 11.07 10.18 -25.80
C LYS A 178 10.46 11.55 -25.52
N LEU A 179 9.40 11.61 -24.68
CA LEU A 179 8.81 12.88 -24.29
C LEU A 179 9.77 13.69 -23.40
N ILE A 180 10.47 13.03 -22.48
CA ILE A 180 11.49 13.67 -21.63
C ILE A 180 12.64 14.20 -22.49
N ASP A 181 13.13 13.42 -23.45
CA ASP A 181 14.21 13.84 -24.35
C ASP A 181 13.79 15.04 -25.21
N LYS A 182 12.55 15.06 -25.71
CA LYS A 182 11.98 16.21 -26.42
C LYS A 182 11.88 17.45 -25.52
N LEU A 183 11.47 17.28 -24.27
CA LEU A 183 11.38 18.36 -23.31
C LEU A 183 12.77 18.95 -23.02
N ALA A 184 13.76 18.09 -22.81
CA ALA A 184 15.14 18.49 -22.58
C ALA A 184 15.73 19.28 -23.78
N ALA A 185 15.40 18.86 -24.99
CA ALA A 185 15.82 19.55 -26.22
C ALA A 185 15.22 20.97 -26.41
N GLN A 186 14.04 21.22 -25.80
CA GLN A 186 13.40 22.56 -25.85
C GLN A 186 13.97 23.56 -24.82
N GLY A 187 14.79 23.07 -23.88
CA GLY A 187 15.43 23.89 -22.84
C GLY A 187 14.64 24.02 -21.54
N ALA A 188 15.26 24.61 -20.54
CA ALA A 188 14.77 24.64 -19.16
C ALA A 188 13.40 25.34 -18.95
N GLY A 189 13.01 26.23 -19.88
CA GLY A 189 11.74 26.97 -19.83
C GLY A 189 10.53 26.20 -20.39
N ALA A 190 10.75 25.10 -21.12
CA ALA A 190 9.67 24.39 -21.78
C ALA A 190 8.80 23.64 -20.77
N GLY A 191 7.47 23.71 -20.92
CA GLY A 191 6.51 22.98 -20.11
C GLY A 191 6.14 21.63 -20.71
N LEU A 192 5.65 20.68 -19.90
CA LEU A 192 5.18 19.37 -20.40
C LEU A 192 4.11 19.50 -21.49
N ALA A 193 3.25 20.52 -21.41
CA ALA A 193 2.21 20.78 -22.40
C ALA A 193 2.73 21.00 -23.82
N SER A 194 3.99 21.43 -23.99
CA SER A 194 4.59 21.67 -25.32
C SER A 194 5.06 20.40 -26.03
N VAL A 195 5.22 19.30 -25.32
CA VAL A 195 5.77 18.04 -25.86
C VAL A 195 4.78 16.89 -25.90
N VAL A 196 3.67 16.98 -25.15
CA VAL A 196 2.64 15.97 -25.14
C VAL A 196 1.66 16.14 -26.30
N PRO A 197 1.14 15.05 -26.88
CA PRO A 197 0.14 15.12 -27.96
C PRO A 197 -1.16 15.79 -27.55
N ASP A 198 -1.54 15.68 -26.28
CA ASP A 198 -2.78 16.21 -25.71
C ASP A 198 -2.45 17.02 -24.44
N PRO A 199 -2.38 18.34 -24.53
CA PRO A 199 -2.09 19.21 -23.38
C PRO A 199 -3.12 19.13 -22.25
N SER A 200 -4.35 18.74 -22.52
CA SER A 200 -5.40 18.59 -21.47
C SER A 200 -5.09 17.49 -20.46
N ARG A 201 -4.19 16.58 -20.80
CA ARG A 201 -3.71 15.51 -19.92
C ARG A 201 -2.59 15.95 -18.96
N VAL A 202 -2.13 17.18 -19.08
CA VAL A 202 -1.13 17.76 -18.16
C VAL A 202 -1.84 18.30 -16.94
N VAL A 203 -1.53 17.74 -15.80
CA VAL A 203 -2.08 18.15 -14.50
C VAL A 203 -0.96 18.78 -13.67
N VAL A 204 -1.23 19.93 -13.07
CA VAL A 204 -0.37 20.54 -12.06
C VAL A 204 -0.91 20.15 -10.70
N THR A 205 -0.10 19.44 -9.93
CA THR A 205 -0.46 19.05 -8.56
C THR A 205 -0.15 20.19 -7.59
N PRO A 206 -0.93 20.38 -6.52
CA PRO A 206 -0.48 21.18 -5.39
C PRO A 206 0.78 20.54 -4.77
N PRO A 207 1.54 21.28 -3.94
CA PRO A 207 2.66 20.72 -3.20
C PRO A 207 2.22 19.54 -2.33
N PHE A 208 3.01 18.48 -2.32
CA PHE A 208 2.78 17.30 -1.50
C PHE A 208 4.09 16.81 -0.89
N SER A 209 4.01 16.14 0.25
CA SER A 209 5.14 15.50 0.92
C SER A 209 5.21 14.01 0.52
N TRP A 210 6.36 13.35 0.73
CA TRP A 210 6.49 11.92 0.50
C TRP A 210 5.53 11.11 1.36
N MET A 211 5.49 11.46 2.66
CA MET A 211 4.64 10.80 3.64
C MET A 211 3.80 11.84 4.37
N THR A 212 2.63 11.43 4.78
CA THR A 212 1.78 12.17 5.69
C THR A 212 1.52 11.36 6.94
N THR A 213 1.34 12.03 8.06
CA THR A 213 0.76 11.39 9.23
C THR A 213 -0.75 11.46 9.11
N PRO A 214 -1.48 10.36 9.37
CA PRO A 214 -2.93 10.43 9.49
C PRO A 214 -3.29 11.55 10.43
N HIS A 215 -4.33 12.32 10.11
CA HIS A 215 -4.69 13.57 10.80
C HIS A 215 -4.96 13.44 12.31
N PHE A 216 -4.96 12.23 12.82
CA PHE A 216 -5.11 11.89 14.24
C PHE A 216 -3.85 11.26 14.79
N GLY A 217 -2.88 12.04 15.11
CA GLY A 217 -1.68 11.94 15.94
C GLY A 217 -1.09 10.60 16.42
N PHE A 218 -1.74 9.47 16.19
CA PHE A 218 -1.36 8.11 16.62
C PHE A 218 -1.25 7.10 15.47
N GLY A 219 -1.46 7.53 14.21
CA GLY A 219 -1.29 6.67 13.04
C GLY A 219 0.17 6.56 12.62
N MET A 220 0.53 5.41 12.03
CA MET A 220 1.81 5.27 11.35
C MET A 220 1.83 6.17 10.11
N PRO A 221 2.99 6.76 9.76
CA PRO A 221 3.11 7.53 8.52
C PRO A 221 2.70 6.68 7.31
N GLU A 222 1.94 7.27 6.42
CA GLU A 222 1.50 6.67 5.17
C GLU A 222 1.96 7.51 3.97
N LEU A 223 1.99 6.93 2.78
CA LEU A 223 2.30 7.68 1.57
C LEU A 223 1.27 8.77 1.35
N SER A 224 1.71 9.98 1.06
CA SER A 224 0.80 11.09 0.79
C SER A 224 -0.03 10.83 -0.48
N PRO A 225 -1.33 11.06 -0.46
CA PRO A 225 -2.12 11.05 -1.69
C PRO A 225 -1.68 12.22 -2.58
N VAL A 226 -1.53 11.96 -3.88
CA VAL A 226 -1.13 12.99 -4.85
C VAL A 226 -2.33 13.33 -5.72
N PRO A 227 -2.92 14.54 -5.58
CA PRO A 227 -4.09 14.93 -6.36
C PRO A 227 -3.84 14.83 -7.86
N GLY A 228 -4.77 14.20 -8.59
CA GLY A 228 -4.66 14.00 -10.04
C GLY A 228 -3.77 12.83 -10.47
N ILE A 229 -3.14 12.12 -9.54
CA ILE A 229 -2.34 10.91 -9.80
C ILE A 229 -3.06 9.70 -9.21
N GLU A 230 -3.37 8.76 -10.07
CA GLU A 230 -4.03 7.53 -9.65
C GLU A 230 -3.03 6.58 -8.99
N LEU A 231 -3.29 6.21 -7.74
CA LEU A 231 -2.52 5.23 -6.98
C LEU A 231 -0.99 5.52 -6.98
N ALA A 232 -0.62 6.72 -6.55
CA ALA A 232 0.77 7.07 -6.32
C ALA A 232 1.35 6.17 -5.22
N GLY A 233 2.19 5.19 -5.60
CA GLY A 233 2.83 4.26 -4.67
C GLY A 233 4.27 4.66 -4.35
N GLN A 234 4.98 3.78 -3.63
CA GLN A 234 6.36 4.03 -3.22
C GLN A 234 7.31 4.31 -4.41
N GLU A 235 7.18 3.55 -5.51
CA GLU A 235 8.02 3.75 -6.71
C GLU A 235 7.77 5.12 -7.34
N PHE A 236 6.51 5.59 -7.34
CA PHE A 236 6.16 6.92 -7.80
C PHE A 236 6.85 7.98 -6.93
N MET A 237 6.73 7.89 -5.61
CA MET A 237 7.35 8.83 -4.68
C MET A 237 8.88 8.83 -4.81
N GLN A 238 9.52 7.67 -4.84
CA GLN A 238 10.97 7.56 -5.05
C GLN A 238 11.41 8.24 -6.35
N SER A 239 10.64 8.02 -7.43
CA SER A 239 10.96 8.61 -8.73
C SER A 239 10.83 10.13 -8.73
N VAL A 240 9.80 10.69 -8.08
CA VAL A 240 9.55 12.13 -8.04
C VAL A 240 10.55 12.85 -7.13
N PHE A 241 10.75 12.32 -5.92
CA PHE A 241 11.63 12.97 -4.93
C PHE A 241 13.13 12.82 -5.22
N ALA A 242 13.51 11.96 -6.17
CA ALA A 242 14.87 11.92 -6.71
C ALA A 242 15.18 13.03 -7.73
N LEU A 243 14.15 13.75 -8.21
CA LEU A 243 14.31 14.81 -9.20
C LEU A 243 14.56 16.16 -8.54
N GLN A 244 15.42 16.96 -9.15
CA GLN A 244 15.63 18.36 -8.76
C GLN A 244 14.57 19.28 -9.41
N PRO A 245 14.31 20.47 -8.85
CA PRO A 245 13.48 21.48 -9.49
C PRO A 245 13.88 21.74 -10.94
N GLY A 246 12.91 21.70 -11.85
CA GLY A 246 13.12 21.82 -13.29
C GLY A 246 13.41 20.50 -14.01
N GLN A 247 13.80 19.45 -13.31
CA GLN A 247 14.04 18.14 -13.93
C GLN A 247 12.73 17.39 -14.23
N ALA A 248 12.79 16.57 -15.28
CA ALA A 248 11.71 15.66 -15.64
C ALA A 248 12.15 14.20 -15.51
N GLY A 249 11.21 13.33 -15.18
CA GLY A 249 11.45 11.90 -14.98
C GLY A 249 10.23 11.06 -15.22
N LEU A 250 10.37 9.75 -15.04
CA LEU A 250 9.31 8.75 -15.14
C LEU A 250 8.87 8.31 -13.75
N ALA A 251 7.57 8.26 -13.52
CA ALA A 251 7.01 7.77 -12.29
C ALA A 251 5.83 6.81 -12.59
N PRO A 252 5.99 5.49 -12.43
CA PRO A 252 4.88 4.56 -12.59
C PRO A 252 3.94 4.63 -11.37
N ASN A 253 2.65 4.38 -11.59
CA ASN A 253 1.72 4.18 -10.48
C ASN A 253 1.95 2.81 -9.81
N GLN A 254 1.32 2.58 -8.64
CA GLN A 254 1.52 1.37 -7.86
C GLN A 254 1.18 0.08 -8.61
N PRO A 255 0.03 -0.07 -9.29
CA PRO A 255 -0.26 -1.30 -10.03
C PRO A 255 0.54 -1.39 -11.35
N ARG A 256 1.39 -0.40 -11.64
CA ARG A 256 2.18 -0.30 -12.88
C ARG A 256 1.33 -0.40 -14.15
N THR A 257 0.11 0.12 -14.08
CA THR A 257 -0.81 0.23 -15.22
C THR A 257 -0.68 1.54 -15.97
N LYS A 258 -0.09 2.56 -15.31
CA LYS A 258 0.15 3.89 -15.89
C LYS A 258 1.59 4.32 -15.64
N VAL A 259 2.17 5.03 -16.59
CA VAL A 259 3.46 5.68 -16.47
C VAL A 259 3.24 7.18 -16.64
N TYR A 260 3.61 7.95 -15.64
CA TYR A 260 3.55 9.40 -15.68
C TYR A 260 4.91 9.97 -16.08
N VAL A 261 4.89 10.96 -16.97
CA VAL A 261 6.02 11.86 -17.16
C VAL A 261 5.81 13.00 -16.17
N VAL A 262 6.71 13.15 -15.25
CA VAL A 262 6.64 14.17 -14.19
C VAL A 262 7.74 15.20 -14.37
N ARG A 263 7.46 16.45 -14.02
CA ARG A 263 8.44 17.52 -13.93
C ARG A 263 8.27 18.23 -12.61
N VAL A 264 9.32 18.30 -11.82
CA VAL A 264 9.31 19.03 -10.56
C VAL A 264 9.38 20.54 -10.86
N LEU A 265 8.38 21.29 -10.43
CA LEU A 265 8.33 22.73 -10.64
C LEU A 265 9.11 23.48 -9.56
N GLY A 266 9.06 23.00 -8.33
CA GLY A 266 9.72 23.59 -7.18
C GLY A 266 9.68 22.68 -5.98
N GLN A 267 10.40 23.05 -4.95
CA GLN A 267 10.40 22.44 -3.64
C GLN A 267 10.05 23.52 -2.61
N GLU A 268 9.05 23.26 -1.82
CA GLU A 268 8.56 24.17 -0.78
C GLU A 268 8.37 23.41 0.54
N PRO A 269 8.90 23.91 1.64
CA PRO A 269 9.88 24.99 1.72
C PRO A 269 11.22 24.59 1.12
N ASP A 270 12.09 25.58 0.88
CA ASP A 270 13.45 25.33 0.42
C ASP A 270 14.25 24.53 1.46
N GLU A 271 15.39 23.98 1.04
CA GLU A 271 16.22 23.09 1.87
C GLU A 271 16.69 23.76 3.17
N GLU A 272 17.05 25.05 3.12
CA GLU A 272 17.50 25.79 4.31
C GLU A 272 16.36 25.99 5.29
N THR A 273 15.18 26.34 4.83
CA THR A 273 13.97 26.46 5.65
C THR A 273 13.59 25.09 6.28
N LEU A 274 13.69 23.99 5.52
CA LEU A 274 13.47 22.65 6.03
C LEU A 274 14.49 22.30 7.14
N ARG A 275 15.75 22.63 6.92
CA ARG A 275 16.83 22.41 7.88
C ARG A 275 16.59 23.19 9.17
N GLN A 276 16.23 24.46 9.07
CA GLN A 276 15.91 25.31 10.23
C GLN A 276 14.71 24.73 11.00
N ARG A 277 13.62 24.39 10.33
CA ARG A 277 12.44 23.77 10.97
C ARG A 277 12.79 22.45 11.64
N PHE A 278 13.66 21.63 11.03
CA PHE A 278 14.13 20.38 11.64
C PHE A 278 14.92 20.66 12.93
N LEU A 279 15.83 21.64 12.92
CA LEU A 279 16.63 22.01 14.08
C LEU A 279 15.75 22.65 15.20
N GLU A 280 14.73 23.43 14.83
CA GLU A 280 13.81 24.08 15.76
C GLU A 280 12.74 23.14 16.32
N SER A 281 12.35 22.10 15.57
CA SER A 281 11.27 21.18 15.96
C SER A 281 11.57 20.37 17.22
N GLY A 282 12.82 20.36 17.66
CA GLY A 282 13.25 19.59 18.80
C GLY A 282 13.09 18.08 18.59
N TYR A 283 13.26 17.32 19.66
CA TYR A 283 13.09 15.87 19.63
C TYR A 283 11.61 15.49 19.65
N ASN A 284 10.96 15.49 18.48
CA ASN A 284 9.64 14.87 18.41
C ASN A 284 9.80 13.35 18.26
N ASN A 285 8.82 12.58 18.73
CA ASN A 285 8.86 11.11 18.71
C ASN A 285 9.03 10.54 17.30
N PHE A 286 8.56 11.25 16.27
CA PHE A 286 8.69 10.85 14.88
C PHE A 286 10.13 10.96 14.38
N VAL A 287 10.80 12.07 14.67
CA VAL A 287 12.24 12.26 14.35
C VAL A 287 13.09 11.21 15.03
N LEU A 288 12.83 10.94 16.32
CA LEU A 288 13.52 9.88 17.06
C LEU A 288 13.30 8.50 16.45
N MET A 289 12.06 8.20 16.05
CA MET A 289 11.73 6.94 15.37
C MET A 289 12.48 6.81 14.04
N LEU A 290 12.47 7.83 13.20
CA LEU A 290 13.20 7.82 11.92
C LEU A 290 14.71 7.67 12.17
N ALA A 291 15.30 8.43 13.08
CA ALA A 291 16.72 8.32 13.42
C ALA A 291 17.09 6.92 13.89
N GLN A 292 16.25 6.27 14.70
CA GLN A 292 16.46 4.88 15.12
C GLN A 292 16.36 3.89 13.95
N LEU A 293 15.41 4.10 13.01
CA LEU A 293 15.27 3.27 11.81
C LEU A 293 16.52 3.40 10.92
N GLU A 294 16.97 4.62 10.66
CA GLU A 294 18.16 4.89 9.85
C GLU A 294 19.43 4.31 10.51
N ALA A 295 19.60 4.49 11.82
CA ALA A 295 20.73 3.91 12.56
C ALA A 295 20.75 2.38 12.48
N ARG A 296 19.58 1.72 12.62
CA ARG A 296 19.45 0.26 12.45
C ARG A 296 19.78 -0.17 11.03
N GLN A 297 19.25 0.55 10.03
CA GLN A 297 19.54 0.24 8.63
C GLN A 297 21.02 0.40 8.30
N ALA A 298 21.65 1.45 8.80
CA ALA A 298 23.10 1.66 8.66
C ALA A 298 23.90 0.52 9.30
N ALA A 299 23.52 0.10 10.50
CA ALA A 299 24.14 -1.04 11.18
C ALA A 299 23.98 -2.34 10.37
N VAL A 300 22.78 -2.65 9.88
CA VAL A 300 22.54 -3.84 9.04
C VAL A 300 23.39 -3.80 7.77
N ASN A 301 23.44 -2.66 7.09
CA ASN A 301 24.23 -2.50 5.87
C ASN A 301 25.75 -2.64 6.17
N TRP A 302 26.19 -2.10 7.29
CA TRP A 302 27.57 -2.24 7.74
C TRP A 302 27.93 -3.70 8.03
N TYR A 303 27.10 -4.44 8.77
CA TYR A 303 27.30 -5.87 9.02
C TYR A 303 27.34 -6.68 7.72
N ARG A 304 26.39 -6.43 6.79
CA ARG A 304 26.42 -7.09 5.47
C ARG A 304 27.67 -6.77 4.68
N GLY A 305 28.15 -5.53 4.75
CA GLY A 305 29.42 -5.13 4.15
C GLY A 305 30.62 -5.91 4.72
N LEU A 306 30.66 -6.10 6.03
CA LEU A 306 31.70 -6.92 6.69
C LEU A 306 31.58 -8.40 6.27
N GLU A 307 30.38 -8.96 6.27
CA GLU A 307 30.16 -10.35 5.82
C GLU A 307 30.67 -10.59 4.39
N GLN A 308 30.40 -9.64 3.50
CA GLN A 308 30.90 -9.70 2.12
C GLN A 308 32.43 -9.54 2.06
N GLN A 309 32.98 -8.54 2.78
CA GLN A 309 34.40 -8.26 2.79
C GLN A 309 35.24 -9.44 3.33
N TYR A 310 34.73 -10.06 4.40
CA TYR A 310 35.42 -11.19 5.05
C TYR A 310 34.93 -12.56 4.59
N GLN A 311 34.04 -12.62 3.57
CA GLN A 311 33.49 -13.85 3.01
C GLN A 311 32.91 -14.79 4.07
N VAL A 312 32.21 -14.21 5.07
CA VAL A 312 31.65 -14.95 6.20
C VAL A 312 30.61 -15.97 5.69
N LYS A 313 30.79 -17.23 6.06
CA LYS A 313 29.82 -18.30 5.81
C LYS A 313 29.18 -18.70 7.12
N TRP A 314 27.92 -18.39 7.29
CA TRP A 314 27.14 -18.80 8.45
C TRP A 314 26.84 -20.29 8.39
N LEU A 315 27.25 -21.06 9.38
CA LEU A 315 26.87 -22.47 9.51
C LEU A 315 25.40 -22.59 10.01
N ARG A 316 24.95 -21.59 10.77
CA ARG A 316 23.55 -21.39 11.16
C ARG A 316 23.21 -19.91 11.04
N PRO A 317 22.12 -19.54 10.34
CA PRO A 317 21.69 -18.15 10.25
C PRO A 317 21.46 -17.53 11.62
N PRO A 318 21.86 -16.28 11.89
CA PRO A 318 21.68 -15.62 13.18
C PRO A 318 20.24 -15.58 13.69
N GLN A 319 19.27 -15.62 12.78
CA GLN A 319 17.84 -15.62 13.10
C GLN A 319 17.34 -16.93 13.71
N GLU A 320 18.03 -18.04 13.50
CA GLU A 320 17.67 -19.34 14.11
C GLU A 320 18.16 -19.46 15.56
N VAL A 321 19.20 -18.68 15.93
CA VAL A 321 19.76 -18.68 17.28
C VAL A 321 18.87 -17.90 18.28
N GLN A 322 18.04 -16.97 17.81
CA GLN A 322 17.14 -16.18 18.66
C GLN A 322 15.81 -16.91 18.98
N ARG A 323 15.55 -18.08 18.39
CA ARG A 323 14.36 -18.90 18.64
C ARG A 323 14.58 -20.08 19.57
N MET A 324 15.79 -20.25 20.09
CA MET A 324 16.13 -21.15 21.19
C MET A 324 16.24 -20.39 22.52
#